data_6632b80ddfb6ce7011567c822185ee4d
#
_entry.id   6632b80ddfb6ce7011567c822185ee4d
#
_cell.length_a   1.000
_cell.length_b   1.000
_cell.length_c   1.000
_cell.angle_alpha   90.00
_cell.angle_beta   90.00
_cell.angle_gamma   90.00
#
_symmetry.space_group_name_H-M   'P 1'
#
loop_
_entity.id
_entity.type
_entity.pdbx_description
1 polymer ?
#
loop_
_entity_poly.entity_id
_entity_poly.type
_entity_poly.pdbx_seq_one_letter_code
_entity_poly.pdbx_strand_id
1 'polypeptide(L)'
;MIEIERYELAGIPCITLRDTRVEQAPVIIRYHGWTGDKGTVESPDQSLAQLASAGFLVVAPDCYEHGERRTDAWFRAQFNGWAFICEAMDRTRQEAAALFDAVMALPFSCDSRPQVAGGSMGGLIAQMVFAENKAFVSMVSVVGRSSFYQADEWCRAAQQGTWPDDWCAKYATQSHPERFCDRPVLFIDGGLDTDCPAAVNAETARLINARGGQAEHFVDLNSGHGFSPLMRRKFLDWLAAHGQPPLMAGVDLLQR
;
A
#
# COMPACT_ATOMS: atom_id res chain seq x y z
N MET A 1 19.30 -7.56 14.81
CA MET A 1 19.13 -8.73 13.87
C MET A 1 17.72 -8.65 13.32
N ILE A 2 17.56 -8.80 12.01
CA ILE A 2 16.21 -8.80 11.41
C ILE A 2 15.59 -10.17 11.67
N GLU A 3 14.42 -10.14 12.28
CA GLU A 3 13.56 -11.29 12.53
C GLU A 3 12.37 -11.25 11.57
N ILE A 4 12.05 -12.41 11.02
CA ILE A 4 10.90 -12.60 10.13
C ILE A 4 10.02 -13.68 10.76
N GLU A 5 8.79 -13.32 11.07
CA GLU A 5 7.85 -14.23 11.74
C GLU A 5 6.52 -14.28 10.98
N ARG A 6 5.82 -15.41 11.12
CA ARG A 6 4.49 -15.62 10.56
C ARG A 6 3.46 -15.59 11.67
N TYR A 7 2.42 -14.79 11.47
CA TYR A 7 1.30 -14.61 12.40
C TYR A 7 -0.03 -14.84 11.72
N GLU A 8 -1.00 -15.22 12.51
CA GLU A 8 -2.41 -15.05 12.18
C GLU A 8 -2.95 -13.89 13.03
N LEU A 9 -3.21 -12.73 12.40
CA LEU A 9 -3.68 -11.53 13.07
C LEU A 9 -5.11 -11.26 12.63
N ALA A 10 -6.06 -11.26 13.57
CA ALA A 10 -7.49 -11.16 13.29
C ALA A 10 -8.00 -12.19 12.26
N GLY A 11 -7.44 -13.40 12.26
CA GLY A 11 -7.76 -14.45 11.28
C GLY A 11 -7.12 -14.25 9.91
N ILE A 12 -6.17 -13.32 9.78
CA ILE A 12 -5.49 -13.00 8.53
C ILE A 12 -4.04 -13.48 8.61
N PRO A 13 -3.57 -14.35 7.68
CA PRO A 13 -2.17 -14.72 7.60
C PRO A 13 -1.28 -13.50 7.29
N CYS A 14 -0.28 -13.26 8.12
CA CYS A 14 0.64 -12.14 8.02
C CYS A 14 2.10 -12.59 8.10
N ILE A 15 3.00 -11.82 7.51
CA ILE A 15 4.43 -11.84 7.80
C ILE A 15 4.80 -10.52 8.47
N THR A 16 5.64 -10.60 9.50
CA THR A 16 6.25 -9.43 10.15
C THR A 16 7.75 -9.43 9.96
N LEU A 17 8.33 -8.24 9.77
CA LEU A 17 9.77 -8.00 9.78
C LEU A 17 10.08 -6.92 10.80
N ARG A 18 11.03 -7.17 11.70
CA ARG A 18 11.50 -6.19 12.70
C ARG A 18 12.97 -6.37 13.04
N ASP A 19 13.61 -5.34 13.54
CA ASP A 19 14.91 -5.48 14.19
C ASP A 19 14.71 -5.74 15.68
N THR A 20 15.22 -6.88 16.17
CA THR A 20 15.06 -7.31 17.57
C THR A 20 15.75 -6.38 18.60
N ARG A 21 16.57 -5.43 18.13
CA ARG A 21 17.17 -4.39 18.99
C ARG A 21 16.18 -3.29 19.37
N VAL A 22 15.04 -3.21 18.67
CA VAL A 22 13.97 -2.23 18.93
C VAL A 22 12.85 -2.93 19.68
N GLU A 23 12.65 -2.53 20.94
CA GLU A 23 11.63 -3.13 21.81
C GLU A 23 10.22 -2.79 21.34
N GLN A 24 10.01 -1.51 20.97
CA GLN A 24 8.74 -1.04 20.40
C GLN A 24 9.01 -0.24 19.13
N ALA A 25 8.54 -0.74 18.01
CA ALA A 25 8.80 -0.21 16.68
C ALA A 25 7.56 0.47 16.07
N PRO A 26 7.72 1.64 15.41
CA PRO A 26 6.65 2.23 14.62
C PRO A 26 6.23 1.29 13.50
N VAL A 27 4.92 1.18 13.28
CA VAL A 27 4.30 0.17 12.41
C VAL A 27 4.17 0.67 10.97
N ILE A 28 4.44 -0.22 10.01
CA ILE A 28 4.07 -0.05 8.61
C ILE A 28 3.25 -1.28 8.20
N ILE A 29 1.97 -1.08 7.83
CA ILE A 29 1.17 -2.13 7.20
C ILE A 29 1.32 -2.00 5.68
N ARG A 30 1.79 -3.09 5.02
CA ARG A 30 2.11 -3.09 3.59
C ARG A 30 1.26 -4.10 2.82
N TYR A 31 0.33 -3.61 2.01
CA TYR A 31 -0.51 -4.44 1.13
C TYR A 31 0.20 -4.78 -0.18
N HIS A 32 0.15 -6.04 -0.60
CA HIS A 32 0.73 -6.54 -1.86
C HIS A 32 -0.16 -6.23 -3.06
N GLY A 33 0.40 -6.37 -4.28
CA GLY A 33 -0.33 -6.19 -5.54
C GLY A 33 -1.16 -7.43 -5.92
N TRP A 34 -1.93 -7.30 -7.00
CA TRP A 34 -2.67 -8.40 -7.61
C TRP A 34 -1.73 -9.57 -7.93
N THR A 35 -2.17 -10.78 -7.74
CA THR A 35 -1.39 -12.04 -7.87
C THR A 35 -0.28 -12.25 -6.83
N GLY A 36 0.07 -11.24 -6.04
CA GLY A 36 1.03 -11.35 -4.95
C GLY A 36 0.45 -12.03 -3.70
N ASP A 37 1.26 -12.04 -2.65
CA ASP A 37 0.91 -12.48 -1.30
C ASP A 37 1.83 -11.79 -0.27
N LYS A 38 1.64 -12.11 1.02
CA LYS A 38 2.48 -11.58 2.10
C LYS A 38 3.97 -11.89 1.92
N GLY A 39 4.34 -12.98 1.24
CA GLY A 39 5.74 -13.35 0.95
C GLY A 39 6.46 -12.36 0.04
N THR A 40 5.74 -11.46 -0.62
CA THR A 40 6.33 -10.36 -1.39
C THR A 40 7.30 -9.51 -0.55
N VAL A 41 7.09 -9.43 0.77
CA VAL A 41 7.96 -8.69 1.69
C VAL A 41 9.34 -9.30 1.86
N GLU A 42 9.50 -10.58 1.60
CA GLU A 42 10.78 -11.30 1.68
C GLU A 42 11.65 -11.03 0.43
N SER A 43 11.06 -10.46 -0.62
CA SER A 43 11.80 -10.13 -1.84
C SER A 43 12.78 -8.97 -1.61
N PRO A 44 14.06 -9.13 -1.98
CA PRO A 44 15.05 -8.05 -1.90
C PRO A 44 14.63 -6.78 -2.65
N ASP A 45 13.83 -6.95 -3.69
CA ASP A 45 13.35 -5.84 -4.52
C ASP A 45 12.26 -4.99 -3.85
N GLN A 46 11.69 -5.42 -2.73
CA GLN A 46 10.67 -4.66 -2.01
C GLN A 46 11.22 -3.69 -0.96
N SER A 47 12.52 -3.76 -0.65
CA SER A 47 13.21 -2.89 0.32
C SER A 47 12.65 -2.92 1.75
N LEU A 48 11.82 -3.90 2.08
CA LEU A 48 11.12 -3.94 3.38
C LEU A 48 12.06 -4.36 4.51
N ALA A 49 13.07 -5.18 4.22
CA ALA A 49 14.14 -5.48 5.17
C ALA A 49 14.95 -4.23 5.57
N GLN A 50 15.08 -3.25 4.66
CA GLN A 50 15.72 -1.97 4.96
C GLN A 50 14.89 -1.14 5.95
N LEU A 51 13.55 -1.14 5.81
CA LEU A 51 12.65 -0.51 6.79
C LEU A 51 12.76 -1.17 8.16
N ALA A 52 12.77 -2.51 8.22
CA ALA A 52 12.98 -3.22 9.46
C ALA A 52 14.37 -2.90 10.08
N SER A 53 15.42 -2.82 9.25
CA SER A 53 16.77 -2.43 9.70
C SER A 53 16.84 -0.98 10.21
N ALA A 54 15.96 -0.11 9.72
CA ALA A 54 15.82 1.27 10.21
C ALA A 54 15.06 1.35 11.54
N GLY A 55 14.44 0.26 11.97
CA GLY A 55 13.72 0.16 13.24
C GLY A 55 12.20 0.19 13.13
N PHE A 56 11.64 -0.05 11.94
CA PHE A 56 10.19 -0.26 11.77
C PHE A 56 9.78 -1.71 12.04
N LEU A 57 8.54 -1.87 12.50
CA LEU A 57 7.80 -3.11 12.37
C LEU A 57 7.03 -3.08 11.04
N VAL A 58 7.45 -3.90 10.09
CA VAL A 58 6.73 -4.07 8.83
C VAL A 58 5.79 -5.25 8.96
N VAL A 59 4.51 -5.05 8.66
CA VAL A 59 3.48 -6.09 8.68
C VAL A 59 2.87 -6.21 7.27
N ALA A 60 2.93 -7.41 6.71
CA ALA A 60 2.35 -7.71 5.42
C ALA A 60 1.27 -8.78 5.56
N PRO A 61 -0.01 -8.44 5.39
CA PRO A 61 -1.10 -9.41 5.36
C PRO A 61 -1.26 -10.04 3.98
N ASP A 62 -1.81 -11.26 3.92
CA ASP A 62 -2.47 -11.75 2.72
C ASP A 62 -3.80 -11.01 2.53
N CYS A 63 -3.98 -10.36 1.39
CA CYS A 63 -5.26 -9.78 0.99
C CYS A 63 -6.32 -10.90 0.81
N TYR A 64 -7.60 -10.53 0.85
CA TYR A 64 -8.69 -11.48 0.62
C TYR A 64 -8.49 -12.23 -0.70
N GLU A 65 -8.69 -13.54 -0.71
CA GLU A 65 -8.47 -14.46 -1.84
C GLU A 65 -7.02 -14.47 -2.38
N HIS A 66 -6.01 -14.08 -1.59
CA HIS A 66 -4.60 -14.14 -1.98
C HIS A 66 -3.77 -14.95 -0.97
N GLY A 67 -2.60 -15.39 -1.39
CA GLY A 67 -1.69 -16.16 -0.54
C GLY A 67 -2.32 -17.43 0.02
N GLU A 68 -2.27 -17.60 1.34
CA GLU A 68 -2.86 -18.74 2.05
C GLU A 68 -4.40 -18.68 2.11
N ARG A 69 -5.00 -17.56 1.71
CA ARG A 69 -6.46 -17.35 1.69
C ARG A 69 -7.09 -17.69 0.34
N ARG A 70 -6.30 -18.14 -0.64
CA ARG A 70 -6.79 -18.51 -1.97
C ARG A 70 -7.76 -19.69 -1.90
N THR A 71 -8.91 -19.51 -2.56
CA THR A 71 -9.90 -20.58 -2.76
C THR A 71 -10.02 -20.95 -4.23
N ASP A 72 -10.85 -21.95 -4.54
CA ASP A 72 -11.20 -22.27 -5.94
C ASP A 72 -11.86 -21.09 -6.68
N ALA A 73 -12.43 -20.12 -5.95
CA ALA A 73 -12.98 -18.90 -6.52
C ALA A 73 -11.90 -18.07 -7.22
N TRP A 74 -10.69 -17.99 -6.67
CA TRP A 74 -9.54 -17.34 -7.31
C TRP A 74 -9.28 -17.89 -8.73
N PHE A 75 -9.22 -19.20 -8.88
CA PHE A 75 -8.93 -19.84 -10.17
C PHE A 75 -10.04 -19.62 -11.20
N ARG A 76 -11.29 -19.52 -10.74
CA ARG A 76 -12.44 -19.21 -11.61
C ARG A 76 -12.50 -17.73 -11.99
N ALA A 77 -12.07 -16.85 -11.10
CA ALA A 77 -12.17 -15.41 -11.25
C ALA A 77 -11.08 -14.78 -12.15
N GLN A 78 -10.02 -15.53 -12.48
CA GLN A 78 -9.06 -15.09 -13.51
C GLN A 78 -9.74 -14.73 -14.84
N PHE A 79 -10.97 -15.21 -15.06
CA PHE A 79 -11.78 -14.94 -16.24
C PHE A 79 -12.82 -13.82 -16.05
N ASN A 80 -13.10 -13.40 -14.80
CA ASN A 80 -14.10 -12.35 -14.48
C ASN A 80 -13.46 -11.04 -13.95
N GLY A 81 -12.16 -10.90 -14.08
CA GLY A 81 -11.32 -9.73 -13.96
C GLY A 81 -11.70 -8.73 -12.85
N TRP A 82 -12.29 -7.64 -13.24
CA TRP A 82 -12.40 -6.45 -12.40
C TRP A 82 -13.37 -6.58 -11.23
N ALA A 83 -14.49 -7.26 -11.42
CA ALA A 83 -15.47 -7.46 -10.33
C ALA A 83 -14.85 -8.21 -9.15
N PHE A 84 -14.02 -9.22 -9.43
CA PHE A 84 -13.34 -9.98 -8.39
C PHE A 84 -12.22 -9.17 -7.71
N ILE A 85 -11.48 -8.36 -8.49
CA ILE A 85 -10.48 -7.45 -7.91
C ILE A 85 -11.15 -6.44 -6.97
N CYS A 86 -12.29 -5.86 -7.38
CA CYS A 86 -13.07 -4.96 -6.54
C CYS A 86 -13.54 -5.65 -5.26
N GLU A 87 -14.03 -6.89 -5.35
CA GLU A 87 -14.43 -7.68 -4.18
C GLU A 87 -13.23 -7.95 -3.25
N ALA A 88 -12.11 -8.39 -3.80
CA ALA A 88 -10.90 -8.66 -3.02
C ALA A 88 -10.41 -7.40 -2.27
N MET A 89 -10.43 -6.25 -2.93
CA MET A 89 -10.07 -4.98 -2.31
C MET A 89 -11.07 -4.57 -1.23
N ASP A 90 -12.37 -4.67 -1.49
CA ASP A 90 -13.41 -4.26 -0.53
C ASP A 90 -13.42 -5.17 0.71
N ARG A 91 -13.25 -6.49 0.54
CA ARG A 91 -13.11 -7.43 1.66
C ARG A 91 -11.87 -7.16 2.49
N THR A 92 -10.71 -6.95 1.84
CA THR A 92 -9.46 -6.61 2.54
C THR A 92 -9.63 -5.30 3.33
N ARG A 93 -10.28 -4.28 2.76
CA ARG A 93 -10.59 -3.03 3.43
C ARG A 93 -11.50 -3.24 4.65
N GLN A 94 -12.56 -4.05 4.53
CA GLN A 94 -13.49 -4.34 5.64
C GLN A 94 -12.77 -4.99 6.84
N GLU A 95 -11.76 -5.80 6.59
CA GLU A 95 -10.95 -6.47 7.61
C GLU A 95 -9.85 -5.58 8.21
N ALA A 96 -9.54 -4.45 7.55
CA ALA A 96 -8.37 -3.62 7.89
C ALA A 96 -8.41 -3.03 9.30
N ALA A 97 -9.59 -2.72 9.85
CA ALA A 97 -9.71 -2.19 11.20
C ALA A 97 -9.33 -3.26 12.24
N ALA A 98 -9.87 -4.48 12.11
CA ALA A 98 -9.54 -5.60 13.01
C ALA A 98 -8.06 -6.00 12.89
N LEU A 99 -7.52 -6.00 11.67
CA LEU A 99 -6.09 -6.22 11.45
C LEU A 99 -5.25 -5.14 12.14
N PHE A 100 -5.60 -3.88 11.99
CA PHE A 100 -4.90 -2.76 12.64
C PHE A 100 -4.87 -2.94 14.16
N ASP A 101 -6.00 -3.22 14.79
CA ASP A 101 -6.09 -3.43 16.23
C ASP A 101 -5.23 -4.61 16.69
N ALA A 102 -5.25 -5.72 15.94
CA ALA A 102 -4.42 -6.89 16.24
C ALA A 102 -2.91 -6.60 16.08
N VAL A 103 -2.53 -5.82 15.08
CA VAL A 103 -1.13 -5.38 14.87
C VAL A 103 -0.69 -4.47 16.02
N MET A 104 -1.52 -3.51 16.40
CA MET A 104 -1.19 -2.57 17.49
C MET A 104 -1.13 -3.25 18.87
N ALA A 105 -1.77 -4.40 19.04
CA ALA A 105 -1.71 -5.22 20.25
C ALA A 105 -0.44 -6.09 20.35
N LEU A 106 0.39 -6.18 19.31
CA LEU A 106 1.65 -6.91 19.39
C LEU A 106 2.60 -6.24 20.41
N PRO A 107 3.31 -7.02 21.25
CA PRO A 107 4.11 -6.47 22.36
C PRO A 107 5.26 -5.57 21.93
N PHE A 108 5.64 -5.64 20.66
CA PHE A 108 6.70 -4.84 20.05
C PHE A 108 6.18 -3.74 19.11
N SER A 109 4.86 -3.55 19.02
CA SER A 109 4.27 -2.42 18.28
C SER A 109 4.31 -1.15 19.09
N CYS A 110 4.76 -0.05 18.46
CA CYS A 110 4.62 1.29 19.01
C CYS A 110 3.39 1.95 18.41
N ASP A 111 2.52 2.50 19.25
CA ASP A 111 1.29 3.18 18.83
C ASP A 111 1.53 4.58 18.22
N SER A 112 2.76 5.08 18.35
CA SER A 112 3.14 6.34 17.74
C SER A 112 3.43 6.17 16.24
N ARG A 113 2.73 6.95 15.40
CA ARG A 113 3.02 7.12 13.97
C ARG A 113 2.89 5.87 13.08
N PRO A 114 1.81 5.06 13.18
CA PRO A 114 1.58 3.98 12.23
C PRO A 114 1.37 4.51 10.82
N GLN A 115 1.88 3.77 9.84
CA GLN A 115 1.80 4.12 8.43
C GLN A 115 1.18 2.98 7.62
N VAL A 116 0.59 3.31 6.48
CA VAL A 116 0.08 2.32 5.53
C VAL A 116 0.69 2.52 4.15
N ALA A 117 1.02 1.43 3.50
CA ALA A 117 1.57 1.46 2.15
C ALA A 117 1.03 0.31 1.30
N GLY A 118 1.14 0.43 -0.02
CA GLY A 118 0.77 -0.66 -0.90
C GLY A 118 1.29 -0.46 -2.32
N GLY A 119 1.30 -1.55 -3.12
CA GLY A 119 1.67 -1.49 -4.52
C GLY A 119 0.56 -2.02 -5.42
N SER A 120 0.30 -1.36 -6.56
CA SER A 120 -0.74 -1.72 -7.52
C SER A 120 -2.12 -1.85 -6.82
N MET A 121 -2.76 -3.00 -6.85
CA MET A 121 -3.98 -3.28 -6.06
C MET A 121 -3.80 -2.90 -4.58
N GLY A 122 -2.67 -3.26 -3.97
CA GLY A 122 -2.37 -2.89 -2.58
C GLY A 122 -2.23 -1.39 -2.36
N GLY A 123 -1.78 -0.64 -3.38
CA GLY A 123 -1.73 0.82 -3.34
C GLY A 123 -3.11 1.43 -3.21
N LEU A 124 -4.08 0.86 -3.90
CA LEU A 124 -5.48 1.28 -3.78
C LEU A 124 -6.08 0.87 -2.43
N ILE A 125 -5.80 -0.36 -1.97
CA ILE A 125 -6.22 -0.79 -0.62
C ILE A 125 -5.66 0.17 0.43
N ALA A 126 -4.38 0.56 0.33
CA ALA A 126 -3.77 1.51 1.24
C ALA A 126 -4.49 2.87 1.24
N GLN A 127 -4.91 3.37 0.07
CA GLN A 127 -5.71 4.59 -0.05
C GLN A 127 -7.06 4.46 0.66
N MET A 128 -7.79 3.35 0.44
CA MET A 128 -9.09 3.10 1.07
C MET A 128 -8.97 3.00 2.60
N VAL A 129 -7.99 2.23 3.08
CA VAL A 129 -7.73 2.04 4.51
C VAL A 129 -7.30 3.35 5.18
N PHE A 130 -6.45 4.14 4.54
CA PHE A 130 -6.01 5.44 5.03
C PHE A 130 -7.16 6.45 5.15
N ALA A 131 -8.07 6.46 4.17
CA ALA A 131 -9.24 7.33 4.18
C ALA A 131 -10.17 7.04 5.38
N GLU A 132 -10.29 5.77 5.77
CA GLU A 132 -11.19 5.31 6.83
C GLU A 132 -10.54 5.29 8.21
N ASN A 133 -9.27 4.92 8.33
CA ASN A 133 -8.57 4.85 9.61
C ASN A 133 -7.68 6.08 9.84
N LYS A 134 -8.12 6.96 10.73
CA LYS A 134 -7.44 8.21 11.06
C LYS A 134 -6.21 8.04 11.98
N ALA A 135 -5.94 6.85 12.48
CA ALA A 135 -4.73 6.57 13.27
C ALA A 135 -3.45 6.58 12.41
N PHE A 136 -3.54 6.22 11.11
CA PHE A 136 -2.38 6.28 10.23
C PHE A 136 -1.91 7.73 10.02
N VAL A 137 -0.62 7.98 10.24
CA VAL A 137 -0.03 9.33 10.13
C VAL A 137 0.41 9.67 8.71
N SER A 138 0.65 8.68 7.85
CA SER A 138 0.95 8.88 6.43
C SER A 138 0.60 7.65 5.58
N MET A 139 0.52 7.85 4.28
CA MET A 139 0.22 6.80 3.30
C MET A 139 1.16 6.88 2.10
N VAL A 140 1.57 5.69 1.58
CA VAL A 140 2.26 5.60 0.29
C VAL A 140 1.55 4.62 -0.64
N SER A 141 1.18 5.10 -1.83
CA SER A 141 0.65 4.29 -2.92
C SER A 141 1.68 4.20 -4.05
N VAL A 142 2.16 2.99 -4.34
CA VAL A 142 3.15 2.73 -5.41
C VAL A 142 2.42 2.09 -6.59
N VAL A 143 2.50 2.69 -7.76
CA VAL A 143 1.82 2.27 -9.01
C VAL A 143 0.36 1.85 -8.79
N GLY A 144 -0.31 2.52 -7.84
CA GLY A 144 -1.71 2.30 -7.51
C GLY A 144 -2.61 3.35 -8.17
N ARG A 145 -3.83 2.97 -8.54
CA ARG A 145 -4.77 3.93 -9.13
C ARG A 145 -5.54 4.69 -8.05
N SER A 146 -5.74 5.98 -8.28
CA SER A 146 -6.60 6.82 -7.42
C SER A 146 -7.93 7.22 -8.09
N SER A 147 -8.11 6.84 -9.34
CA SER A 147 -9.35 6.98 -10.11
C SER A 147 -9.52 5.82 -11.09
N PHE A 148 -10.77 5.43 -11.36
CA PHE A 148 -11.12 4.30 -12.22
C PHE A 148 -11.80 4.73 -13.51
N TYR A 149 -12.19 6.00 -13.63
CA TYR A 149 -12.93 6.49 -14.80
C TYR A 149 -12.15 6.35 -16.10
N GLN A 150 -10.82 6.39 -16.05
CA GLN A 150 -9.95 6.18 -17.21
C GLN A 150 -9.64 4.70 -17.50
N ALA A 151 -10.05 3.79 -16.60
CA ALA A 151 -9.87 2.36 -16.82
C ALA A 151 -10.83 1.80 -17.89
N ASP A 152 -11.89 2.50 -18.20
CA ASP A 152 -12.92 2.05 -19.14
C ASP A 152 -12.37 1.74 -20.53
N GLU A 153 -11.46 2.54 -21.06
CA GLU A 153 -10.86 2.29 -22.37
C GLU A 153 -9.98 1.03 -22.34
N TRP A 154 -9.17 0.88 -21.32
CA TRP A 154 -8.31 -0.28 -21.16
C TRP A 154 -9.13 -1.54 -20.88
N CYS A 155 -10.12 -1.47 -20.00
CA CYS A 155 -11.02 -2.59 -19.70
C CYS A 155 -11.81 -3.04 -20.91
N ARG A 156 -12.30 -2.11 -21.73
CA ARG A 156 -12.98 -2.42 -22.99
C ARG A 156 -12.03 -3.04 -24.01
N ALA A 157 -10.83 -2.51 -24.16
CA ALA A 157 -9.81 -3.06 -25.05
C ALA A 157 -9.38 -4.47 -24.62
N ALA A 158 -9.30 -4.73 -23.31
CA ALA A 158 -8.98 -6.05 -22.77
C ALA A 158 -10.17 -7.01 -22.72
N GLN A 159 -11.38 -6.59 -23.14
CA GLN A 159 -12.64 -7.35 -23.03
C GLN A 159 -12.97 -7.81 -21.59
N GLN A 160 -12.50 -7.08 -20.59
CA GLN A 160 -12.61 -7.45 -19.18
C GLN A 160 -13.75 -6.74 -18.42
N GLY A 161 -14.62 -6.04 -19.17
CA GLY A 161 -15.71 -5.26 -18.57
C GLY A 161 -15.25 -3.93 -17.96
N THR A 162 -16.19 -3.15 -17.50
CA THR A 162 -15.94 -1.87 -16.80
C THR A 162 -15.92 -2.07 -15.29
N TRP A 163 -15.27 -1.15 -14.58
CA TRP A 163 -15.37 -1.08 -13.12
C TRP A 163 -16.83 -0.77 -12.72
N PRO A 164 -17.36 -1.36 -11.64
CA PRO A 164 -18.68 -1.01 -11.15
C PRO A 164 -18.72 0.48 -10.76
N ASP A 165 -19.63 1.25 -11.38
CA ASP A 165 -19.70 2.72 -11.21
C ASP A 165 -19.90 3.15 -9.76
N ASP A 166 -20.76 2.46 -9.03
CA ASP A 166 -21.04 2.71 -7.62
C ASP A 166 -19.82 2.47 -6.74
N TRP A 167 -19.03 1.43 -7.04
CA TRP A 167 -17.77 1.13 -6.36
C TRP A 167 -16.72 2.20 -6.65
N CYS A 168 -16.58 2.60 -7.93
CA CYS A 168 -15.68 3.68 -8.34
C CYS A 168 -16.03 5.00 -7.65
N ALA A 169 -17.30 5.37 -7.65
CA ALA A 169 -17.77 6.57 -6.98
C ALA A 169 -17.48 6.58 -5.48
N LYS A 170 -17.58 5.43 -4.83
CA LYS A 170 -17.39 5.27 -3.39
C LYS A 170 -15.91 5.31 -2.96
N TYR A 171 -15.02 4.71 -3.74
CA TYR A 171 -13.65 4.43 -3.30
C TYR A 171 -12.56 5.18 -4.07
N ALA A 172 -12.84 5.77 -5.23
CA ALA A 172 -11.86 6.55 -5.94
C ALA A 172 -11.40 7.75 -5.09
N THR A 173 -10.11 7.81 -4.78
CA THR A 173 -9.49 8.92 -4.02
C THR A 173 -9.74 10.27 -4.71
N GLN A 174 -9.72 10.26 -6.04
CA GLN A 174 -9.98 11.45 -6.85
C GLN A 174 -11.40 12.00 -6.66
N SER A 175 -12.38 11.15 -6.34
CA SER A 175 -13.76 11.55 -6.03
C SER A 175 -13.92 12.13 -4.62
N HIS A 176 -13.00 11.78 -3.71
CA HIS A 176 -13.06 12.15 -2.28
C HIS A 176 -11.73 12.71 -1.75
N PRO A 177 -11.09 13.68 -2.42
CA PRO A 177 -9.78 14.19 -2.02
C PRO A 177 -9.77 14.81 -0.62
N GLU A 178 -10.91 15.27 -0.11
CA GLU A 178 -11.07 15.83 1.24
C GLU A 178 -10.71 14.83 2.35
N ARG A 179 -10.82 13.52 2.10
CA ARG A 179 -10.47 12.47 3.07
C ARG A 179 -8.97 12.35 3.31
N PHE A 180 -8.15 13.00 2.47
CA PHE A 180 -6.70 12.92 2.45
C PHE A 180 -6.02 14.25 2.80
N CYS A 181 -6.78 15.29 3.17
CA CYS A 181 -6.23 16.62 3.40
C CYS A 181 -5.59 16.82 4.78
N ASP A 182 -5.90 15.97 5.74
CA ASP A 182 -5.48 16.09 7.14
C ASP A 182 -4.11 15.45 7.45
N ARG A 183 -3.57 14.65 6.53
CA ARG A 183 -2.34 13.88 6.73
C ARG A 183 -1.56 13.74 5.41
N PRO A 184 -0.21 13.66 5.45
CA PRO A 184 0.60 13.56 4.26
C PRO A 184 0.41 12.25 3.51
N VAL A 185 0.37 12.34 2.18
CA VAL A 185 0.27 11.19 1.27
C VAL A 185 1.30 11.29 0.15
N LEU A 186 1.83 10.14 -0.28
CA LEU A 186 2.74 10.04 -1.41
C LEU A 186 2.19 9.06 -2.44
N PHE A 187 2.15 9.51 -3.69
CA PHE A 187 1.95 8.66 -4.86
C PHE A 187 3.29 8.49 -5.58
N ILE A 188 3.65 7.25 -5.91
CA ILE A 188 4.87 6.89 -6.64
C ILE A 188 4.47 6.13 -7.89
N ASP A 189 4.84 6.62 -9.07
CA ASP A 189 4.39 6.04 -10.34
C ASP A 189 5.54 5.87 -11.34
N GLY A 190 5.34 4.96 -12.29
CA GLY A 190 6.17 4.83 -13.48
C GLY A 190 5.64 5.70 -14.62
N GLY A 191 6.53 6.43 -15.29
CA GLY A 191 6.18 7.27 -16.42
C GLY A 191 5.74 6.48 -17.66
N LEU A 192 6.11 5.19 -17.74
CA LEU A 192 5.75 4.26 -18.81
C LEU A 192 4.65 3.27 -18.38
N ASP A 193 4.06 3.46 -17.21
CA ASP A 193 3.00 2.59 -16.70
C ASP A 193 1.68 2.83 -17.46
N THR A 194 1.23 1.81 -18.18
CA THR A 194 -0.04 1.82 -18.91
C THR A 194 -1.20 1.24 -18.10
N ASP A 195 -0.92 0.47 -17.06
CA ASP A 195 -1.92 -0.12 -16.19
C ASP A 195 -2.43 0.89 -15.15
N CYS A 196 -1.49 1.66 -14.58
CA CYS A 196 -1.77 2.74 -13.62
C CYS A 196 -1.09 4.04 -14.10
N PRO A 197 -1.67 4.76 -15.07
CA PRO A 197 -1.04 5.93 -15.66
C PRO A 197 -0.76 7.02 -14.62
N ALA A 198 0.48 7.52 -14.57
CA ALA A 198 0.94 8.53 -13.61
C ALA A 198 0.09 9.81 -13.60
N ALA A 199 -0.52 10.17 -14.75
CA ALA A 199 -1.39 11.34 -14.87
C ALA A 199 -2.62 11.29 -13.93
N VAL A 200 -3.11 10.07 -13.60
CA VAL A 200 -4.25 9.89 -12.69
C VAL A 200 -3.89 10.33 -11.28
N ASN A 201 -2.74 9.90 -10.78
CA ASN A 201 -2.28 10.25 -9.44
C ASN A 201 -1.77 11.69 -9.37
N ALA A 202 -1.22 12.24 -10.48
CA ALA A 202 -0.86 13.65 -10.58
C ALA A 202 -2.08 14.56 -10.35
N GLU A 203 -3.19 14.27 -11.01
CA GLU A 203 -4.43 15.03 -10.83
C GLU A 203 -5.00 14.87 -9.43
N THR A 204 -4.94 13.66 -8.86
CA THR A 204 -5.40 13.41 -7.48
C THR A 204 -4.58 14.20 -6.47
N ALA A 205 -3.25 14.20 -6.59
CA ALA A 205 -2.38 15.00 -5.73
C ALA A 205 -2.70 16.49 -5.85
N ARG A 206 -2.93 16.98 -7.08
CA ARG A 206 -3.35 18.37 -7.32
C ARG A 206 -4.67 18.69 -6.61
N LEU A 207 -5.67 17.79 -6.67
CA LEU A 207 -6.98 17.99 -6.04
C LEU A 207 -6.89 17.99 -4.51
N ILE A 208 -6.05 17.13 -3.92
CA ILE A 208 -5.79 17.11 -2.47
C ILE A 208 -5.13 18.42 -2.05
N ASN A 209 -4.07 18.84 -2.75
CA ASN A 209 -3.33 20.07 -2.43
C ASN A 209 -4.19 21.34 -2.61
N ALA A 210 -5.07 21.37 -3.61
CA ALA A 210 -6.01 22.48 -3.82
C ALA A 210 -7.02 22.63 -2.67
N ARG A 211 -7.16 21.62 -1.82
CA ARG A 211 -7.99 21.62 -0.59
C ARG A 211 -7.19 21.81 0.70
N GLY A 212 -5.92 22.19 0.59
CA GLY A 212 -5.03 22.42 1.72
C GLY A 212 -4.37 21.15 2.28
N GLY A 213 -4.46 20.01 1.58
CA GLY A 213 -3.76 18.78 1.95
C GLY A 213 -2.27 18.81 1.60
N GLN A 214 -1.59 17.70 1.91
CA GLN A 214 -0.15 17.50 1.68
C GLN A 214 0.05 16.23 0.86
N ALA A 215 -0.16 16.32 -0.46
CA ALA A 215 0.07 15.23 -1.39
C ALA A 215 1.33 15.48 -2.21
N GLU A 216 2.25 14.53 -2.18
CA GLU A 216 3.42 14.49 -3.06
C GLU A 216 3.20 13.45 -4.15
N HIS A 217 3.64 13.75 -5.36
CA HIS A 217 3.62 12.83 -6.49
C HIS A 217 5.02 12.70 -7.07
N PHE A 218 5.54 11.49 -7.11
CA PHE A 218 6.85 11.16 -7.66
C PHE A 218 6.71 10.24 -8.86
N VAL A 219 7.40 10.54 -9.96
CA VAL A 219 7.38 9.73 -11.19
C VAL A 219 8.78 9.35 -11.59
N ASP A 220 9.05 8.05 -11.73
CA ASP A 220 10.22 7.56 -12.46
C ASP A 220 9.87 7.44 -13.95
N LEU A 221 10.34 8.39 -14.75
CA LEU A 221 10.01 8.50 -16.18
C LEU A 221 10.44 7.27 -17.02
N ASN A 222 11.36 6.46 -16.52
CA ASN A 222 11.89 5.29 -17.22
C ASN A 222 11.33 3.95 -16.73
N SER A 223 10.39 3.97 -15.78
CA SER A 223 9.78 2.77 -15.19
C SER A 223 8.37 2.57 -15.72
N GLY A 224 7.98 1.30 -15.92
CA GLY A 224 6.60 0.88 -16.17
C GLY A 224 5.87 0.50 -14.86
N HIS A 225 4.95 -0.49 -14.95
CA HIS A 225 4.22 -1.02 -13.79
C HIS A 225 5.14 -1.87 -12.92
N GLY A 226 5.93 -1.23 -12.08
CA GLY A 226 6.95 -1.89 -11.26
C GLY A 226 7.43 -1.02 -10.11
N PHE A 227 8.48 -1.49 -9.44
CA PHE A 227 9.06 -0.80 -8.29
C PHE A 227 10.56 -0.61 -8.51
N SER A 228 10.94 0.42 -9.27
CA SER A 228 12.32 0.71 -9.65
C SER A 228 13.21 1.07 -8.44
N PRO A 229 14.54 1.00 -8.56
CA PRO A 229 15.44 1.45 -7.50
C PRO A 229 15.19 2.90 -7.06
N LEU A 230 14.87 3.79 -8.00
CA LEU A 230 14.58 5.20 -7.71
C LEU A 230 13.27 5.36 -6.94
N MET A 231 12.23 4.63 -7.34
CA MET A 231 10.95 4.58 -6.60
C MET A 231 11.14 4.02 -5.18
N ARG A 232 11.93 2.94 -5.04
CA ARG A 232 12.23 2.34 -3.73
C ARG A 232 12.91 3.34 -2.81
N ARG A 233 13.88 4.10 -3.32
CA ARG A 233 14.54 5.14 -2.54
C ARG A 233 13.53 6.16 -2.03
N LYS A 234 12.69 6.71 -2.92
CA LYS A 234 11.66 7.68 -2.55
C LYS A 234 10.69 7.14 -1.51
N PHE A 235 10.29 5.87 -1.66
CA PHE A 235 9.44 5.15 -0.70
C PHE A 235 10.06 5.06 0.69
N LEU A 236 11.33 4.63 0.78
CA LEU A 236 12.06 4.50 2.04
C LEU A 236 12.24 5.84 2.73
N ASP A 237 12.69 6.86 1.98
CA ASP A 237 12.93 8.21 2.50
C ASP A 237 11.64 8.81 3.07
N TRP A 238 10.51 8.62 2.37
CA TRP A 238 9.22 9.11 2.83
C TRP A 238 8.76 8.44 4.12
N LEU A 239 8.77 7.11 4.17
CA LEU A 239 8.34 6.36 5.35
C LEU A 239 9.22 6.71 6.56
N ALA A 240 10.53 6.83 6.36
CA ALA A 240 11.46 7.24 7.41
C ALA A 240 11.17 8.65 7.93
N ALA A 241 10.96 9.61 7.05
CA ALA A 241 10.68 10.99 7.42
C ALA A 241 9.39 11.13 8.25
N HIS A 242 8.36 10.35 7.92
CA HIS A 242 7.05 10.45 8.59
C HIS A 242 6.89 9.50 9.77
N GLY A 243 7.56 8.35 9.78
CA GLY A 243 7.51 7.35 10.85
C GLY A 243 8.53 7.57 11.98
N GLN A 244 9.61 8.29 11.70
CA GLN A 244 10.68 8.60 12.67
C GLN A 244 11.19 7.34 13.41
N PRO A 245 11.71 6.32 12.73
CA PRO A 245 12.15 5.09 13.38
C PRO A 245 13.40 5.33 14.23
N PRO A 246 13.55 4.64 15.38
CA PRO A 246 14.56 4.93 16.37
C PRO A 246 16.01 4.68 15.92
N LEU A 247 16.23 3.83 14.92
CA LEU A 247 17.56 3.48 14.43
C LEU A 247 18.04 4.34 13.25
N MET A 248 17.27 5.35 12.84
CA MET A 248 17.62 6.22 11.70
C MET A 248 18.50 7.41 12.06
N ALA A 249 18.75 7.71 13.32
CA ALA A 249 19.60 8.82 13.72
C ALA A 249 21.05 8.58 13.23
N GLY A 250 21.36 9.04 11.99
CA GLY A 250 22.70 8.99 11.41
C GLY A 250 22.98 7.86 10.41
N VAL A 251 21.96 7.14 9.91
CA VAL A 251 22.14 6.05 8.94
C VAL A 251 21.63 6.45 7.56
N ASP A 252 22.53 6.47 6.57
CA ASP A 252 22.16 6.49 5.15
C ASP A 252 21.60 5.10 4.77
N LEU A 253 20.30 5.00 4.52
CA LEU A 253 19.60 3.73 4.18
C LEU A 253 20.12 3.07 2.87
N LEU A 254 21.01 3.74 2.14
CA LEU A 254 21.46 3.33 0.82
C LEU A 254 22.86 2.75 0.78
N GLN A 255 23.57 2.72 1.91
CA GLN A 255 24.93 2.18 1.96
C GLN A 255 25.02 0.71 2.41
N ARG A 256 23.90 -0.04 2.42
CA ARG A 256 23.92 -1.46 2.80
C ARG A 256 23.23 -2.34 1.76
#